data_7e2b59ab4f8d53550eb87bd58f292117
#
_entry.id   7e2b59ab4f8d53550eb87bd58f292117
#
_cell.length_a   1.000
_cell.length_b   1.000
_cell.length_c   1.000
_cell.angle_alpha   90.00
_cell.angle_beta   90.00
_cell.angle_gamma   90.00
#
_symmetry.space_group_name_H-M   'P 1'
#
loop_
_entity.id
_entity.type
_entity.pdbx_description
1 polymer ?
#
loop_
_entity_poly.entity_id
_entity_poly.type
_entity_poly.pdbx_seq_one_letter_code
_entity_poly.pdbx_strand_id
1 'polypeptide(L)'
;HDSLYKEYLGGNFELDRNEIYQLAYRVGKELNLPKMYAVDASSFATENSRKYRWIDSMWNGKPVDRDRDIYWNKLYDRLYNVGDSIDKTLPILENFLLMAQPPVLNRMQGAYLTGGFNTLNNDGPDIIAMWWYSRNLRIFNNILKTQPGPNDRLLVLFGNAHIPTLKHCFEASPEFKVVELKSLLK
;
A
#
# COMPACT_ATOMS: atom_id res chain seq x y z
N HIS A 1 -10.82 -12.54 -4.92
CA HIS A 1 -10.95 -11.59 -6.04
C HIS A 1 -11.04 -12.26 -7.41
N ASP A 2 -10.32 -13.36 -7.67
CA ASP A 2 -10.37 -14.03 -8.98
C ASP A 2 -11.77 -14.57 -9.33
N SER A 3 -12.54 -15.13 -8.38
CA SER A 3 -13.92 -15.57 -8.59
C SER A 3 -14.86 -14.43 -8.95
N LEU A 4 -14.81 -13.33 -8.20
CA LEU A 4 -15.61 -12.13 -8.47
C LEU A 4 -15.24 -11.47 -9.82
N TYR A 5 -13.97 -11.52 -10.20
CA TYR A 5 -13.54 -11.04 -11.49
C TYR A 5 -14.12 -11.87 -12.64
N LYS A 6 -14.17 -13.19 -12.50
CA LYS A 6 -14.85 -14.08 -13.49
C LYS A 6 -16.34 -13.81 -13.59
N GLU A 7 -17.01 -13.57 -12.47
CA GLU A 7 -18.42 -13.16 -12.45
C GLU A 7 -18.63 -11.84 -13.19
N TYR A 8 -17.73 -10.87 -12.97
CA TYR A 8 -17.74 -9.59 -13.69
C TYR A 8 -17.53 -9.76 -15.19
N LEU A 9 -16.59 -10.61 -15.61
CA LEU A 9 -16.39 -10.93 -17.04
C LEU A 9 -17.63 -11.57 -17.66
N GLY A 10 -18.33 -12.42 -16.89
CA GLY A 10 -19.58 -13.06 -17.28
C GLY A 10 -20.82 -12.16 -17.23
N GLY A 11 -20.71 -10.91 -16.80
CA GLY A 11 -21.81 -9.97 -16.66
C GLY A 11 -22.70 -10.17 -15.43
N ASN A 12 -22.30 -11.00 -14.48
CA ASN A 12 -23.05 -11.37 -13.28
C ASN A 12 -22.60 -10.64 -12.01
N PHE A 13 -21.74 -9.63 -12.13
CA PHE A 13 -21.23 -8.85 -11.03
C PHE A 13 -21.27 -7.36 -11.34
N GLU A 14 -21.93 -6.59 -10.48
CA GLU A 14 -22.04 -5.15 -10.57
C GLU A 14 -20.91 -4.48 -9.77
N LEU A 15 -20.24 -3.48 -10.38
CA LEU A 15 -19.08 -2.85 -9.80
C LEU A 15 -19.47 -1.75 -8.79
N ASP A 16 -19.19 -1.99 -7.51
CA ASP A 16 -19.30 -1.02 -6.44
C ASP A 16 -18.22 0.09 -6.52
N ARG A 17 -18.29 1.09 -5.61
CA ARG A 17 -17.29 2.14 -5.42
C ARG A 17 -16.06 1.62 -4.68
N ASN A 18 -15.28 0.77 -5.35
CA ASN A 18 -14.07 0.20 -4.83
C ASN A 18 -12.99 0.28 -5.91
N GLU A 19 -11.78 0.68 -5.55
CA GLU A 19 -10.67 0.88 -6.51
C GLU A 19 -10.30 -0.41 -7.25
N ILE A 20 -10.41 -1.56 -6.61
CA ILE A 20 -10.15 -2.86 -7.25
C ILE A 20 -11.16 -3.08 -8.38
N TYR A 21 -12.44 -2.84 -8.12
CA TYR A 21 -13.50 -3.05 -9.12
C TYR A 21 -13.48 -1.98 -10.19
N GLN A 22 -13.41 -0.71 -9.79
CA GLN A 22 -13.48 0.41 -10.72
C GLN A 22 -12.21 0.59 -11.55
N LEU A 23 -11.06 0.16 -11.09
CA LEU A 23 -9.80 0.27 -11.82
C LEU A 23 -9.31 -1.10 -12.30
N ALA A 24 -8.96 -2.03 -11.40
CA ALA A 24 -8.31 -3.27 -11.79
C ALA A 24 -9.22 -4.16 -12.67
N TYR A 25 -10.50 -4.33 -12.30
CA TYR A 25 -11.42 -5.17 -13.09
C TYR A 25 -11.73 -4.58 -14.45
N ARG A 26 -11.90 -3.24 -14.54
CA ARG A 26 -12.13 -2.57 -15.83
C ARG A 26 -10.92 -2.68 -16.74
N VAL A 27 -9.73 -2.38 -16.24
CA VAL A 27 -8.48 -2.53 -17.00
C VAL A 27 -8.27 -3.97 -17.43
N GLY A 28 -8.52 -4.93 -16.53
CA GLY A 28 -8.41 -6.34 -16.86
C GLY A 28 -9.37 -6.79 -17.96
N LYS A 29 -10.62 -6.32 -17.93
CA LYS A 29 -11.61 -6.61 -18.98
C LYS A 29 -11.23 -5.97 -20.32
N GLU A 30 -10.81 -4.72 -20.30
CA GLU A 30 -10.37 -3.98 -21.49
C GLU A 30 -9.18 -4.65 -22.18
N LEU A 31 -8.25 -5.16 -21.38
CA LEU A 31 -7.05 -5.88 -21.86
C LEU A 31 -7.29 -7.37 -22.08
N ASN A 32 -8.52 -7.87 -21.92
CA ASN A 32 -8.87 -9.28 -22.03
C ASN A 32 -8.01 -10.20 -21.13
N LEU A 33 -7.67 -9.75 -19.92
CA LEU A 33 -6.92 -10.55 -18.98
C LEU A 33 -7.82 -11.66 -18.39
N PRO A 34 -7.37 -12.92 -18.40
CA PRO A 34 -8.21 -14.03 -17.93
C PRO A 34 -8.25 -14.14 -16.40
N LYS A 35 -7.35 -13.45 -15.69
CA LYS A 35 -7.12 -13.67 -14.27
C LYS A 35 -6.59 -12.40 -13.58
N MET A 36 -7.02 -12.22 -12.31
CA MET A 36 -6.47 -11.27 -11.35
C MET A 36 -5.74 -11.98 -10.24
N TYR A 37 -4.63 -11.43 -9.77
CA TYR A 37 -3.83 -11.98 -8.68
C TYR A 37 -4.07 -11.19 -7.39
N ALA A 38 -4.63 -11.85 -6.37
CA ALA A 38 -4.73 -11.29 -5.03
C ALA A 38 -3.38 -11.46 -4.32
N VAL A 39 -2.60 -10.40 -4.23
CA VAL A 39 -1.23 -10.44 -3.70
C VAL A 39 -1.10 -9.77 -2.33
N ASP A 40 -2.18 -9.24 -1.78
CA ASP A 40 -2.17 -8.68 -0.42
C ASP A 40 -1.84 -9.74 0.63
N ALA A 41 -1.31 -9.30 1.77
CA ALA A 41 -0.87 -10.18 2.84
C ALA A 41 -1.13 -9.55 4.20
N SER A 42 -1.38 -10.40 5.19
CA SER A 42 -1.29 -10.01 6.59
C SER A 42 0.16 -9.84 7.02
N SER A 43 0.39 -8.97 7.99
CA SER A 43 1.72 -8.80 8.60
C SER A 43 2.07 -9.96 9.55
N PHE A 44 3.36 -10.12 9.86
CA PHE A 44 3.79 -11.04 10.91
C PHE A 44 3.12 -10.73 12.26
N ALA A 45 3.09 -9.45 12.64
CA ALA A 45 2.47 -9.04 13.90
C ALA A 45 0.97 -9.36 13.92
N THR A 46 0.22 -9.08 12.85
CA THR A 46 -1.23 -9.38 12.77
C THR A 46 -1.53 -10.87 12.90
N GLU A 47 -0.75 -11.72 12.25
CA GLU A 47 -0.97 -13.18 12.29
C GLU A 47 -0.58 -13.81 13.63
N ASN A 48 0.39 -13.21 14.34
CA ASN A 48 1.01 -13.82 15.50
C ASN A 48 0.66 -13.16 16.85
N SER A 49 -0.02 -12.00 16.86
CA SER A 49 -0.37 -11.29 18.10
C SER A 49 -1.21 -12.14 19.05
N ARG A 50 -2.13 -12.95 18.53
CA ARG A 50 -2.93 -13.87 19.35
C ARG A 50 -2.12 -15.02 19.94
N LYS A 51 -1.07 -15.46 19.26
CA LYS A 51 -0.20 -16.57 19.69
C LYS A 51 0.89 -16.09 20.64
N TYR A 52 1.41 -14.92 20.41
CA TYR A 52 2.53 -14.36 21.17
C TYR A 52 2.11 -13.04 21.84
N ARG A 53 1.73 -13.12 23.12
CA ARG A 53 1.29 -11.98 23.92
C ARG A 53 2.27 -10.81 23.96
N TRP A 54 3.56 -11.08 23.83
CA TRP A 54 4.59 -10.03 23.80
C TRP A 54 4.44 -9.08 22.61
N ILE A 55 3.96 -9.58 21.44
CA ILE A 55 3.67 -8.72 20.28
C ILE A 55 2.53 -7.75 20.61
N ASP A 56 1.49 -8.26 21.25
CA ASP A 56 0.35 -7.45 21.67
C ASP A 56 0.77 -6.41 22.72
N SER A 57 1.65 -6.77 23.68
CA SER A 57 2.17 -5.85 24.68
C SER A 57 3.05 -4.74 24.08
N MET A 58 3.85 -5.02 23.07
CA MET A 58 4.60 -4.00 22.34
C MET A 58 3.67 -3.00 21.63
N TRP A 59 2.54 -3.48 21.13
CA TRP A 59 1.57 -2.61 20.47
C TRP A 59 0.78 -1.75 21.46
N ASN A 60 0.28 -2.35 22.54
CA ASN A 60 -0.68 -1.72 23.45
C ASN A 60 -0.04 -1.16 24.73
N GLY A 61 1.08 -1.69 25.19
CA GLY A 61 1.73 -1.33 26.44
C GLY A 61 2.92 -0.37 26.32
N LYS A 62 3.20 0.12 25.12
CA LYS A 62 4.37 0.97 24.86
C LYS A 62 4.28 2.33 25.55
N PRO A 63 5.35 2.78 26.20
CA PRO A 63 5.43 4.16 26.68
C PRO A 63 5.54 5.10 25.48
N VAL A 64 4.75 6.17 25.47
CA VAL A 64 4.69 7.15 24.39
C VAL A 64 5.25 8.48 24.84
N ASP A 65 6.11 9.09 24.03
CA ASP A 65 6.49 10.49 24.15
C ASP A 65 5.31 11.35 23.65
N ARG A 66 4.54 11.87 24.60
CA ARG A 66 3.31 12.62 24.32
C ARG A 66 3.55 13.90 23.53
N ASP A 67 4.64 14.62 23.79
CA ASP A 67 4.92 15.89 23.10
C ASP A 67 5.27 15.62 21.64
N ARG A 68 6.05 14.59 21.38
CA ARG A 68 6.36 14.10 20.04
C ARG A 68 5.11 13.61 19.29
N ASP A 69 4.27 12.86 19.97
CA ASP A 69 3.03 12.34 19.39
C ASP A 69 2.08 13.48 18.98
N ILE A 70 1.87 14.47 19.85
CA ILE A 70 1.08 15.67 19.56
C ILE A 70 1.66 16.45 18.36
N TYR A 71 2.98 16.62 18.34
CA TYR A 71 3.66 17.33 17.24
C TYR A 71 3.43 16.64 15.89
N TRP A 72 3.66 15.32 15.82
CA TRP A 72 3.52 14.57 14.59
C TRP A 72 2.06 14.46 14.14
N ASN A 73 1.12 14.23 15.06
CA ASN A 73 -0.29 14.21 14.75
C ASN A 73 -0.76 15.53 14.12
N LYS A 74 -0.40 16.68 14.67
CA LYS A 74 -0.73 17.97 14.07
C LYS A 74 -0.15 18.16 12.67
N LEU A 75 1.05 17.66 12.43
CA LEU A 75 1.70 17.76 11.12
C LEU A 75 0.99 16.89 10.08
N TYR A 76 0.64 15.65 10.44
CA TYR A 76 -0.06 14.73 9.55
C TYR A 76 -1.54 15.07 9.38
N ASP A 77 -2.22 15.59 10.37
CA ASP A 77 -3.59 16.12 10.22
C ASP A 77 -3.67 17.18 9.12
N ARG A 78 -2.69 18.07 9.05
CA ARG A 78 -2.62 19.05 7.96
C ARG A 78 -2.42 18.38 6.59
N LEU A 79 -1.56 17.39 6.53
CA LEU A 79 -1.30 16.64 5.29
C LEU A 79 -2.58 15.94 4.81
N TYR A 80 -3.30 15.26 5.69
CA TYR A 80 -4.54 14.57 5.38
C TYR A 80 -5.65 15.54 4.98
N ASN A 81 -5.83 16.65 5.70
CA ASN A 81 -6.83 17.67 5.34
C ASN A 81 -6.58 18.28 3.94
N VAL A 82 -5.32 18.48 3.57
CA VAL A 82 -4.95 18.92 2.21
C VAL A 82 -5.26 17.81 1.20
N GLY A 83 -4.93 16.56 1.51
CA GLY A 83 -5.25 15.40 0.68
C GLY A 83 -6.75 15.28 0.43
N ASP A 84 -7.56 15.34 1.47
CA ASP A 84 -9.03 15.27 1.38
C ASP A 84 -9.62 16.40 0.53
N SER A 85 -9.03 17.59 0.57
CA SER A 85 -9.44 18.71 -0.29
C SER A 85 -9.11 18.45 -1.76
N ILE A 86 -7.93 17.91 -2.03
CA ILE A 86 -7.47 17.55 -3.38
C ILE A 86 -8.36 16.46 -3.97
N ASP A 87 -8.66 15.42 -3.21
CA ASP A 87 -9.52 14.29 -3.63
C ASP A 87 -10.94 14.74 -4.05
N LYS A 88 -11.41 15.84 -3.48
CA LYS A 88 -12.72 16.41 -3.81
C LYS A 88 -12.70 17.36 -5.01
N THR A 89 -11.54 17.88 -5.39
CA THR A 89 -11.43 18.97 -6.36
C THR A 89 -10.72 18.62 -7.65
N LEU A 90 -9.78 17.67 -7.62
CA LEU A 90 -9.03 17.27 -8.81
C LEU A 90 -9.71 16.13 -9.57
N PRO A 91 -9.63 16.12 -10.92
CA PRO A 91 -9.91 14.94 -11.72
C PRO A 91 -9.04 13.76 -11.29
N ILE A 92 -9.57 12.54 -11.39
CA ILE A 92 -8.93 11.34 -10.86
C ILE A 92 -7.51 11.10 -11.39
N LEU A 93 -7.27 11.37 -12.67
CA LEU A 93 -5.94 11.19 -13.26
C LEU A 93 -4.93 12.20 -12.71
N GLU A 94 -5.34 13.47 -12.58
CA GLU A 94 -4.49 14.52 -12.01
C GLU A 94 -4.17 14.23 -10.55
N ASN A 95 -5.14 13.74 -9.80
CA ASN A 95 -4.92 13.29 -8.42
C ASN A 95 -3.92 12.13 -8.36
N PHE A 96 -4.06 11.09 -9.18
CA PHE A 96 -3.10 10.00 -9.24
C PHE A 96 -1.69 10.46 -9.59
N LEU A 97 -1.55 11.40 -10.54
CA LEU A 97 -0.25 11.98 -10.90
C LEU A 97 0.37 12.77 -9.74
N LEU A 98 -0.44 13.50 -8.99
CA LEU A 98 0.02 14.23 -7.81
C LEU A 98 0.43 13.26 -6.71
N MET A 99 -0.39 12.26 -6.39
CA MET A 99 -0.13 11.26 -5.36
C MET A 99 1.05 10.34 -5.70
N ALA A 100 1.36 10.15 -6.99
CA ALA A 100 2.52 9.38 -7.44
C ALA A 100 3.86 10.13 -7.33
N GLN A 101 3.86 11.41 -6.95
CA GLN A 101 5.09 12.17 -6.81
C GLN A 101 5.93 11.67 -5.62
N PRO A 102 7.25 11.47 -5.79
CA PRO A 102 8.10 10.93 -4.73
C PRO A 102 8.01 11.67 -3.39
N PRO A 103 7.95 13.02 -3.33
CA PRO A 103 7.79 13.71 -2.04
C PRO A 103 6.47 13.39 -1.33
N VAL A 104 5.38 13.21 -2.09
CA VAL A 104 4.06 12.85 -1.53
C VAL A 104 4.08 11.42 -1.00
N LEU A 105 4.53 10.47 -1.81
CA LEU A 105 4.65 9.06 -1.43
C LEU A 105 5.53 8.88 -0.18
N ASN A 106 6.70 9.51 -0.14
CA ASN A 106 7.59 9.45 1.02
C ASN A 106 6.93 10.03 2.27
N ARG A 107 6.16 11.10 2.13
CA ARG A 107 5.46 11.70 3.26
C ARG A 107 4.34 10.79 3.78
N MET A 108 3.59 10.14 2.91
CA MET A 108 2.54 9.18 3.29
C MET A 108 3.13 7.94 4.02
N GLN A 109 4.25 7.40 3.54
CA GLN A 109 4.96 6.34 4.26
C GLN A 109 5.48 6.81 5.62
N GLY A 110 5.96 8.06 5.71
CA GLY A 110 6.49 8.65 6.93
C GLY A 110 5.50 8.63 8.10
N ALA A 111 4.18 8.66 7.84
CA ALA A 111 3.17 8.56 8.87
C ALA A 111 3.26 7.25 9.67
N TYR A 112 3.55 6.14 9.01
CA TYR A 112 3.73 4.84 9.66
C TYR A 112 5.03 4.78 10.47
N LEU A 113 6.09 5.41 10.00
CA LEU A 113 7.38 5.46 10.71
C LEU A 113 7.28 6.30 11.98
N THR A 114 6.74 7.52 11.86
CA THR A 114 6.69 8.46 12.98
C THR A 114 5.79 7.95 14.10
N GLY A 115 4.67 7.30 13.79
CA GLY A 115 3.79 6.69 14.80
C GLY A 115 4.50 5.62 15.65
N GLY A 116 5.38 4.81 15.02
CA GLY A 116 6.23 3.86 15.76
C GLY A 116 7.34 4.53 16.55
N PHE A 117 7.91 5.61 16.03
CA PHE A 117 9.06 6.30 16.64
C PHE A 117 8.68 7.28 17.76
N ASN A 118 7.40 7.44 18.07
CA ASN A 118 6.94 8.20 19.23
C ASN A 118 7.05 7.42 20.55
N THR A 119 7.62 6.23 20.55
CA THR A 119 7.87 5.44 21.75
C THR A 119 9.18 5.87 22.44
N LEU A 120 9.23 5.69 23.79
CA LEU A 120 10.42 5.96 24.59
C LEU A 120 11.42 4.80 24.57
N ASN A 121 11.09 3.69 23.92
CA ASN A 121 11.92 2.48 23.80
C ASN A 121 11.89 1.95 22.35
N ASN A 122 12.49 0.80 22.12
CA ASN A 122 12.57 0.17 20.80
C ASN A 122 11.30 -0.59 20.38
N ASP A 123 10.30 -0.74 21.24
CA ASP A 123 9.08 -1.48 20.90
C ASP A 123 8.35 -0.89 19.68
N GLY A 124 8.37 0.45 19.56
CA GLY A 124 7.77 1.11 18.42
C GLY A 124 8.43 0.79 17.08
N PRO A 125 9.73 1.01 16.92
CA PRO A 125 10.47 0.56 15.73
C PRO A 125 10.31 -0.93 15.43
N ASP A 126 10.38 -1.79 16.44
CA ASP A 126 10.28 -3.23 16.28
C ASP A 126 8.88 -3.66 15.84
N ILE A 127 7.83 -3.07 16.41
CA ILE A 127 6.46 -3.36 15.95
C ILE A 127 6.21 -2.87 14.52
N ILE A 128 6.78 -1.74 14.12
CA ILE A 128 6.69 -1.25 12.74
C ILE A 128 7.39 -2.22 11.78
N ALA A 129 8.52 -2.78 12.14
CA ALA A 129 9.21 -3.80 11.34
C ALA A 129 8.34 -5.06 11.18
N MET A 130 7.74 -5.55 12.27
CA MET A 130 6.91 -6.76 12.27
C MET A 130 5.51 -6.55 11.67
N TRP A 131 4.99 -5.34 11.68
CA TRP A 131 3.67 -5.00 11.13
C TRP A 131 3.79 -4.43 9.72
N TRP A 132 4.35 -3.25 9.58
CA TRP A 132 4.33 -2.52 8.31
C TRP A 132 5.29 -3.11 7.27
N TYR A 133 6.55 -3.25 7.63
CA TYR A 133 7.55 -3.76 6.69
C TYR A 133 7.33 -5.23 6.37
N SER A 134 7.01 -6.07 7.36
CA SER A 134 6.75 -7.48 7.08
C SER A 134 5.57 -7.68 6.13
N ARG A 135 4.50 -6.86 6.23
CA ARG A 135 3.38 -6.89 5.29
C ARG A 135 3.83 -6.53 3.88
N ASN A 136 4.57 -5.44 3.71
CA ASN A 136 5.05 -5.02 2.40
C ASN A 136 5.98 -6.05 1.76
N LEU A 137 6.89 -6.65 2.52
CA LEU A 137 7.77 -7.71 2.01
C LEU A 137 7.00 -8.97 1.63
N ARG A 138 5.94 -9.32 2.36
CA ARG A 138 5.06 -10.44 2.01
C ARG A 138 4.24 -10.17 0.76
N ILE A 139 3.75 -8.96 0.56
CA ILE A 139 3.08 -8.53 -0.66
C ILE A 139 4.05 -8.68 -1.84
N PHE A 140 5.27 -8.15 -1.73
CA PHE A 140 6.29 -8.30 -2.76
C PHE A 140 6.58 -9.77 -3.07
N ASN A 141 6.79 -10.60 -2.06
CA ASN A 141 6.99 -12.04 -2.23
C ASN A 141 5.78 -12.74 -2.91
N ASN A 142 4.55 -12.32 -2.62
CA ASN A 142 3.38 -12.84 -3.30
C ASN A 142 3.32 -12.45 -4.78
N ILE A 143 3.81 -11.26 -5.13
CA ILE A 143 3.95 -10.84 -6.52
C ILE A 143 5.00 -11.74 -7.22
N LEU A 144 6.17 -11.99 -6.61
CA LEU A 144 7.17 -12.90 -7.16
C LEU A 144 6.62 -14.31 -7.40
N LYS A 145 5.77 -14.81 -6.50
CA LYS A 145 5.11 -16.12 -6.65
C LYS A 145 4.15 -16.21 -7.83
N THR A 146 3.74 -15.11 -8.41
CA THR A 146 2.96 -15.12 -9.66
C THR A 146 3.81 -15.51 -10.86
N GLN A 147 5.13 -15.55 -10.71
CA GLN A 147 6.12 -15.95 -11.71
C GLN A 147 6.01 -15.15 -13.01
N PRO A 148 6.08 -13.81 -12.95
CA PRO A 148 6.02 -13.00 -14.16
C PRO A 148 7.20 -13.32 -15.09
N GLY A 149 6.90 -13.44 -16.37
CA GLY A 149 7.92 -13.64 -17.40
C GLY A 149 8.65 -12.35 -17.77
N PRO A 150 9.77 -12.44 -18.50
CA PRO A 150 10.63 -11.28 -18.82
C PRO A 150 9.97 -10.23 -19.70
N ASN A 151 8.86 -10.56 -20.37
CA ASN A 151 8.11 -9.64 -21.23
C ASN A 151 6.77 -9.20 -20.62
N ASP A 152 6.48 -9.65 -19.42
CA ASP A 152 5.21 -9.29 -18.75
C ASP A 152 5.21 -7.84 -18.28
N ARG A 153 4.04 -7.24 -18.33
CA ARG A 153 3.76 -5.92 -17.77
C ARG A 153 2.84 -6.09 -16.58
N LEU A 154 3.32 -5.69 -15.41
CA LEU A 154 2.58 -5.79 -14.18
C LEU A 154 1.92 -4.45 -13.83
N LEU A 155 0.61 -4.44 -13.63
CA LEU A 155 -0.08 -3.35 -12.94
C LEU A 155 -0.31 -3.79 -11.48
N VAL A 156 0.36 -3.13 -10.54
CA VAL A 156 0.25 -3.40 -9.10
C VAL A 156 -0.55 -2.28 -8.47
N LEU A 157 -1.75 -2.60 -7.95
CA LEU A 157 -2.65 -1.64 -7.34
C LEU A 157 -2.65 -1.80 -5.81
N PHE A 158 -2.20 -0.76 -5.11
CA PHE A 158 -2.18 -0.69 -3.64
C PHE A 158 -2.42 0.74 -3.16
N GLY A 159 -2.84 0.87 -1.90
CA GLY A 159 -2.88 2.16 -1.24
C GLY A 159 -1.50 2.86 -1.28
N ASN A 160 -1.50 4.17 -1.52
CA ASN A 160 -0.31 4.96 -1.82
C ASN A 160 0.82 4.85 -0.77
N ALA A 161 0.51 4.62 0.50
CA ALA A 161 1.50 4.45 1.55
C ALA A 161 2.35 3.16 1.39
N HIS A 162 1.86 2.14 0.68
CA HIS A 162 2.63 0.93 0.37
C HIS A 162 3.64 1.16 -0.76
N ILE A 163 3.36 2.09 -1.66
CA ILE A 163 4.11 2.28 -2.90
C ILE A 163 5.61 2.55 -2.67
N PRO A 164 6.06 3.39 -1.73
CA PRO A 164 7.49 3.61 -1.52
C PRO A 164 8.26 2.34 -1.19
N THR A 165 7.72 1.50 -0.29
CA THR A 165 8.38 0.25 0.10
C THR A 165 8.34 -0.78 -1.03
N LEU A 166 7.20 -0.94 -1.70
CA LEU A 166 7.08 -1.85 -2.84
C LEU A 166 7.96 -1.41 -4.02
N LYS A 167 7.96 -0.11 -4.35
CA LYS A 167 8.81 0.46 -5.39
C LYS A 167 10.28 0.19 -5.10
N HIS A 168 10.74 0.42 -3.85
CA HIS A 168 12.10 0.10 -3.44
C HIS A 168 12.44 -1.39 -3.65
N CYS A 169 11.53 -2.31 -3.30
CA CYS A 169 11.73 -3.73 -3.54
C CYS A 169 11.88 -4.07 -5.03
N PHE A 170 11.05 -3.48 -5.89
CA PHE A 170 11.13 -3.67 -7.34
C PHE A 170 12.41 -3.07 -7.94
N GLU A 171 12.79 -1.86 -7.54
CA GLU A 171 14.00 -1.19 -8.03
C GLU A 171 15.28 -1.89 -7.57
N ALA A 172 15.27 -2.50 -6.37
CA ALA A 172 16.38 -3.30 -5.87
C ALA A 172 16.50 -4.68 -6.55
N SER A 173 15.46 -5.14 -7.23
CA SER A 173 15.43 -6.44 -7.90
C SER A 173 15.84 -6.30 -9.36
N PRO A 174 16.91 -7.00 -9.83
CA PRO A 174 17.43 -6.85 -11.20
C PRO A 174 16.45 -7.35 -12.28
N GLU A 175 15.43 -8.10 -11.89
CA GLU A 175 14.41 -8.68 -12.78
C GLU A 175 13.32 -7.69 -13.20
N PHE A 176 13.19 -6.54 -12.50
CA PHE A 176 12.11 -5.59 -12.72
C PHE A 176 12.61 -4.23 -13.19
N LYS A 177 11.78 -3.60 -13.98
CA LYS A 177 11.92 -2.19 -14.34
C LYS A 177 10.64 -1.46 -13.92
N VAL A 178 10.74 -0.56 -12.97
CA VAL A 178 9.62 0.30 -12.57
C VAL A 178 9.36 1.34 -13.66
N VAL A 179 8.09 1.50 -14.05
CA VAL A 179 7.65 2.49 -15.03
C VAL A 179 6.79 3.53 -14.31
N GLU A 180 7.19 4.78 -14.39
CA GLU A 180 6.47 5.88 -13.76
C GLU A 180 5.18 6.20 -14.54
N LEU A 181 4.06 6.40 -13.84
CA LEU A 181 2.77 6.70 -14.44
C LEU A 181 2.84 7.87 -15.43
N LYS A 182 3.54 8.95 -15.05
CA LYS A 182 3.72 10.12 -15.92
C LYS A 182 4.38 9.80 -17.26
N SER A 183 5.25 8.81 -17.32
CA SER A 183 5.94 8.42 -18.55
C SER A 183 5.05 7.69 -19.55
N LEU A 184 3.88 7.21 -19.12
CA LEU A 184 2.90 6.51 -19.96
C LEU A 184 1.90 7.48 -20.59
N LEU A 185 1.84 8.72 -20.13
CA LEU A 185 0.95 9.74 -20.65
C LEU A 185 1.68 10.52 -21.75
N LYS A 186 1.12 10.48 -22.94
CA LYS A 186 1.63 11.22 -24.12
C LYS A 186 0.96 12.59 -24.20
#